data_6eac5a61317e37c116d14e96c3b6bdb3
#
_entry.id   6eac5a61317e37c116d14e96c3b6bdb3
#
_cell.length_a   1.000
_cell.length_b   1.000
_cell.length_c   1.000
_cell.angle_alpha   90.00
_cell.angle_beta   90.00
_cell.angle_gamma   90.00
#
_symmetry.space_group_name_H-M   'P 1'
#
loop_
_entity.id
_entity.type
_entity.pdbx_description
1 polymer ?
#
loop_
_entity_poly.entity_id
_entity_poly.type
_entity_poly.pdbx_seq_one_letter_code
_entity_poly.pdbx_strand_id
1 'polypeptide(L)'
;MIIPHIEENIDRGGFALEKIMPRDCPCCGQPTRIHESKGRTENGEERLIKTLFCDNSACETRRLRQFAHFVSQKAMDIEGLSEATLEKLIGRGWIHTYIDIYRLDQHRTEIVRMDGFGEKSWERLWNAIQKSRNTTFERYLISMDIPMIGNTNSKILSGVFHGSLEDFENAVYQGYDFTQLPDFGETLHNNIHEWFCDEENIFIWDELRKIMNIEKKVVKETPANQDNPFAGCTIVV
;
A
#
# COMPACT_ATOMS: atom_id res chain seq x y z
N MET A 1 -6.04 15.04 19.57
CA MET A 1 -6.49 15.88 18.43
C MET A 1 -7.98 15.68 18.31
N ILE A 2 -8.79 16.73 18.43
CA ILE A 2 -10.25 16.64 18.24
C ILE A 2 -10.49 16.89 16.76
N ILE A 3 -10.98 15.88 16.04
CA ILE A 3 -11.38 16.02 14.64
C ILE A 3 -12.82 16.50 14.67
N PRO A 4 -13.16 17.70 14.14
CA PRO A 4 -14.52 18.16 14.10
C PRO A 4 -15.33 17.25 13.15
N HIS A 5 -16.46 16.77 13.64
CA HIS A 5 -17.42 16.00 12.86
C HIS A 5 -18.50 16.94 12.35
N ILE A 6 -18.82 16.86 11.05
CA ILE A 6 -19.93 17.62 10.46
C ILE A 6 -21.19 16.75 10.62
N GLU A 7 -22.08 17.13 11.52
CA GLU A 7 -23.34 16.39 11.75
C GLU A 7 -24.42 16.71 10.72
N GLU A 8 -24.52 17.97 10.29
CA GLU A 8 -25.56 18.40 9.35
C GLU A 8 -25.07 19.54 8.46
N ASN A 9 -25.41 19.48 7.18
CA ASN A 9 -25.24 20.61 6.27
C ASN A 9 -26.50 21.46 6.29
N ILE A 10 -26.42 22.59 6.99
CA ILE A 10 -27.56 23.54 7.15
C ILE A 10 -27.87 24.26 5.84
N ASP A 11 -26.87 24.45 4.98
CA ASP A 11 -27.02 25.05 3.66
C ASP A 11 -27.47 23.98 2.65
N ARG A 12 -28.77 23.83 2.47
CA ARG A 12 -29.39 22.92 1.48
C ARG A 12 -29.22 23.37 0.03
N GLY A 13 -28.45 24.42 -0.22
CA GLY A 13 -28.02 24.86 -1.55
C GLY A 13 -27.06 23.82 -2.14
N GLY A 14 -27.50 23.07 -3.15
CA GLY A 14 -26.65 22.11 -3.84
C GLY A 14 -25.40 22.80 -4.41
N PHE A 15 -24.28 22.68 -3.72
CA PHE A 15 -22.99 23.00 -4.29
C PHE A 15 -22.69 21.99 -5.39
N ALA A 16 -22.64 22.44 -6.63
CA ALA A 16 -22.09 21.63 -7.70
C ALA A 16 -20.60 21.44 -7.40
N LEU A 17 -20.22 20.26 -6.85
CA LEU A 17 -18.84 19.86 -6.56
C LEU A 17 -17.90 20.20 -7.72
N GLU A 18 -18.36 20.06 -8.95
CA GLU A 18 -17.67 20.36 -10.19
C GLU A 18 -17.17 21.82 -10.31
N LYS A 19 -17.80 22.76 -9.56
CA LYS A 19 -17.37 24.18 -9.57
C LYS A 19 -16.23 24.50 -8.61
N ILE A 20 -16.01 23.65 -7.59
CA ILE A 20 -14.96 23.83 -6.58
C ILE A 20 -13.82 22.82 -6.72
N MET A 21 -14.01 21.78 -7.51
CA MET A 21 -12.94 20.82 -7.76
C MET A 21 -11.88 21.44 -8.67
N PRO A 22 -10.60 21.41 -8.29
CA PRO A 22 -9.53 21.90 -9.14
C PRO A 22 -9.45 21.02 -10.40
N ARG A 23 -9.43 21.67 -11.57
CA ARG A 23 -9.26 20.99 -12.86
C ARG A 23 -7.85 20.51 -13.06
N ASP A 24 -6.90 21.22 -12.47
CA ASP A 24 -5.48 20.95 -12.57
C ASP A 24 -4.91 20.65 -11.19
N CYS A 25 -3.92 19.78 -11.15
CA CYS A 25 -3.24 19.42 -9.91
C CYS A 25 -2.50 20.65 -9.35
N PRO A 26 -2.75 21.04 -8.10
CA PRO A 26 -2.11 22.22 -7.51
C PRO A 26 -0.59 22.09 -7.35
N CYS A 27 -0.07 20.87 -7.44
CA CYS A 27 1.36 20.59 -7.30
C CYS A 27 2.10 20.64 -8.66
N CYS A 28 1.60 19.91 -9.67
CA CYS A 28 2.30 19.75 -10.95
C CYS A 28 1.62 20.42 -12.14
N GLY A 29 0.44 21.05 -11.94
CA GLY A 29 -0.30 21.74 -13.00
C GLY A 29 -0.92 20.83 -14.07
N GLN A 30 -0.79 19.52 -13.96
CA GLN A 30 -1.39 18.58 -14.92
C GLN A 30 -2.87 18.35 -14.61
N PRO A 31 -3.69 18.00 -15.61
CA PRO A 31 -5.12 17.75 -15.41
C PRO A 31 -5.38 16.69 -14.34
N THR A 32 -6.43 16.94 -13.56
CA THR A 32 -6.92 15.97 -12.57
C THR A 32 -8.09 15.17 -13.14
N ARG A 33 -8.29 13.94 -12.64
CA ARG A 33 -9.42 13.08 -13.00
C ARG A 33 -10.22 12.67 -11.77
N ILE A 34 -11.52 12.52 -11.97
CA ILE A 34 -12.42 11.98 -10.96
C ILE A 34 -12.48 10.47 -11.14
N HIS A 35 -12.06 9.74 -10.12
CA HIS A 35 -12.30 8.31 -10.03
C HIS A 35 -13.57 8.06 -9.21
N GLU A 36 -14.48 7.28 -9.77
CA GLU A 36 -15.71 6.87 -9.12
C GLU A 36 -15.56 5.45 -8.59
N SER A 37 -15.80 5.26 -7.32
CA SER A 37 -15.82 3.93 -6.68
C SER A 37 -17.11 3.74 -5.90
N LYS A 38 -17.56 2.48 -5.80
CA LYS A 38 -18.71 2.13 -4.96
C LYS A 38 -18.23 1.86 -3.55
N GLY A 39 -18.79 2.58 -2.59
CA GLY A 39 -18.61 2.34 -1.16
C GLY A 39 -19.94 1.98 -0.51
N ARG A 40 -19.91 1.49 0.74
CA ARG A 40 -21.12 1.29 1.56
C ARG A 40 -21.13 2.27 2.71
N THR A 41 -22.30 2.81 3.02
CA THR A 41 -22.52 3.58 4.24
C THR A 41 -22.57 2.65 5.45
N GLU A 42 -22.48 3.20 6.66
CA GLU A 42 -22.67 2.44 7.90
C GLU A 42 -24.01 1.70 7.95
N ASN A 43 -25.02 2.21 7.25
CA ASN A 43 -26.35 1.61 7.12
C ASN A 43 -26.45 0.55 6.01
N GLY A 44 -25.34 0.22 5.34
CA GLY A 44 -25.29 -0.80 4.28
C GLY A 44 -25.76 -0.32 2.89
N GLU A 45 -26.14 0.94 2.72
CA GLU A 45 -26.55 1.50 1.43
C GLU A 45 -25.35 1.73 0.51
N GLU A 46 -25.48 1.44 -0.78
CA GLU A 46 -24.43 1.74 -1.76
C GLU A 46 -24.28 3.24 -1.93
N ARG A 47 -23.05 3.71 -1.82
CA ARG A 47 -22.68 5.12 -2.04
C ARG A 47 -21.63 5.22 -3.13
N LEU A 48 -21.86 6.13 -4.09
CA LEU A 48 -20.85 6.50 -5.07
C LEU A 48 -19.84 7.47 -4.42
N ILE A 49 -18.59 7.05 -4.33
CA ILE A 49 -17.50 7.86 -3.82
C ILE A 49 -16.75 8.43 -5.03
N LYS A 50 -16.67 9.75 -5.10
CA LYS A 50 -15.91 10.48 -6.13
C LYS A 50 -14.63 10.99 -5.50
N THR A 51 -13.50 10.54 -6.02
CA THR A 51 -12.17 10.95 -5.53
C THR A 51 -11.39 11.61 -6.67
N LEU A 52 -10.81 12.77 -6.39
CA LEU A 52 -10.00 13.50 -7.36
C LEU A 52 -8.56 13.00 -7.32
N PHE A 53 -8.03 12.62 -8.47
CA PHE A 53 -6.67 12.13 -8.62
C PHE A 53 -5.87 12.95 -9.64
N CYS A 54 -4.58 13.04 -9.41
CA CYS A 54 -3.60 13.46 -10.40
C CYS A 54 -2.97 12.21 -11.02
N ASP A 55 -3.17 12.00 -12.33
CA ASP A 55 -2.65 10.81 -13.02
C ASP A 55 -1.17 10.95 -13.43
N ASN A 56 -0.58 12.13 -13.22
CA ASN A 56 0.81 12.35 -13.55
C ASN A 56 1.75 11.54 -12.62
N SER A 57 2.42 10.53 -13.15
CA SER A 57 3.39 9.72 -12.41
C SER A 57 4.60 10.52 -11.92
N ALA A 58 4.95 11.62 -12.61
CA ALA A 58 6.01 12.53 -12.22
C ALA A 58 5.58 13.58 -11.18
N CYS A 59 4.35 13.55 -10.68
CA CYS A 59 3.89 14.48 -9.65
C CYS A 59 4.61 14.21 -8.32
N GLU A 60 5.34 15.21 -7.82
CA GLU A 60 6.12 15.11 -6.57
C GLU A 60 5.26 14.70 -5.38
N THR A 61 4.08 15.30 -5.22
CA THR A 61 3.17 14.95 -4.12
C THR A 61 2.66 13.51 -4.22
N ARG A 62 2.33 13.03 -5.43
CA ARG A 62 1.93 11.65 -5.66
C ARG A 62 3.07 10.69 -5.29
N ARG A 63 4.25 10.98 -5.77
CA ARG A 63 5.46 10.21 -5.49
C ARG A 63 5.78 10.18 -3.99
N LEU A 64 5.73 11.33 -3.31
CA LEU A 64 5.92 11.39 -1.86
C LEU A 64 4.91 10.52 -1.11
N ARG A 65 3.63 10.53 -1.52
CA ARG A 65 2.60 9.68 -0.91
C ARG A 65 2.82 8.20 -1.15
N GLN A 66 3.30 7.80 -2.33
CA GLN A 66 3.67 6.41 -2.61
C GLN A 66 4.81 5.95 -1.69
N PHE A 67 5.84 6.77 -1.50
CA PHE A 67 6.91 6.48 -0.54
C PHE A 67 6.40 6.44 0.90
N ALA A 68 5.54 7.37 1.31
CA ALA A 68 4.94 7.37 2.64
C ALA A 68 4.08 6.12 2.88
N HIS A 69 3.34 5.66 1.87
CA HIS A 69 2.62 4.40 1.93
C HIS A 69 3.57 3.22 2.10
N PHE A 70 4.61 3.14 1.26
CA PHE A 70 5.61 2.06 1.29
C PHE A 70 6.26 1.91 2.67
N VAL A 71 6.65 3.01 3.32
CA VAL A 71 7.31 2.98 4.64
C VAL A 71 6.34 2.87 5.80
N SER A 72 5.04 2.96 5.56
CA SER A 72 4.01 2.97 6.61
C SER A 72 4.00 1.68 7.42
N GLN A 73 3.41 1.75 8.61
CA GLN A 73 3.24 0.60 9.51
C GLN A 73 2.45 -0.55 8.88
N LYS A 74 1.54 -0.26 7.95
CA LYS A 74 0.73 -1.28 7.25
C LYS A 74 1.52 -2.00 6.16
N ALA A 75 2.55 -1.36 5.62
CA ALA A 75 3.42 -1.89 4.57
C ALA A 75 4.77 -2.32 5.17
N MET A 76 5.88 -1.68 4.85
CA MET A 76 7.23 -2.10 5.27
C MET A 76 7.60 -1.72 6.71
N ASP A 77 6.82 -0.85 7.39
CA ASP A 77 7.02 -0.47 8.80
C ASP A 77 8.41 0.09 9.10
N ILE A 78 8.84 1.06 8.30
CA ILE A 78 10.14 1.69 8.45
C ILE A 78 10.02 2.93 9.32
N GLU A 79 10.24 2.78 10.63
CA GLU A 79 10.23 3.90 11.55
C GLU A 79 11.35 4.90 11.24
N GLY A 80 11.03 6.19 11.36
CA GLY A 80 11.99 7.28 11.16
C GLY A 80 11.96 7.91 9.77
N LEU A 81 11.26 7.31 8.80
CA LEU A 81 10.98 7.92 7.50
C LEU A 81 9.60 8.59 7.49
N SER A 82 9.49 9.73 8.18
CA SER A 82 8.30 10.58 8.06
C SER A 82 8.20 11.22 6.67
N GLU A 83 7.01 11.70 6.28
CA GLU A 83 6.82 12.43 5.01
C GLU A 83 7.82 13.58 4.86
N ALA A 84 8.07 14.36 5.92
CA ALA A 84 9.05 15.44 5.90
C ALA A 84 10.50 14.94 5.73
N THR A 85 10.82 13.75 6.24
CA THR A 85 12.13 13.13 6.01
C THR A 85 12.25 12.64 4.56
N LEU A 86 11.22 11.95 4.06
CA LEU A 86 11.17 11.48 2.68
C LEU A 86 11.30 12.65 1.69
N GLU A 87 10.58 13.74 1.90
CA GLU A 87 10.66 14.95 1.08
C GLU A 87 12.09 15.49 1.01
N LYS A 88 12.80 15.56 2.17
CA LYS A 88 14.20 15.99 2.22
C LYS A 88 15.13 15.05 1.45
N LEU A 89 14.91 13.73 1.53
CA LEU A 89 15.76 12.73 0.85
C LEU A 89 15.49 12.69 -0.66
N ILE A 90 14.22 12.78 -1.05
CA ILE A 90 13.80 12.86 -2.46
C ILE A 90 14.32 14.15 -3.09
N GLY A 91 14.16 15.30 -2.41
CA GLY A 91 14.62 16.59 -2.88
C GLY A 91 16.15 16.70 -3.05
N ARG A 92 16.93 15.82 -2.37
CA ARG A 92 18.38 15.70 -2.57
C ARG A 92 18.76 14.70 -3.66
N GLY A 93 17.79 14.00 -4.25
CA GLY A 93 18.03 12.99 -5.26
C GLY A 93 18.64 11.69 -4.70
N TRP A 94 18.48 11.42 -3.40
CA TRP A 94 18.99 10.18 -2.78
C TRP A 94 17.98 9.03 -2.82
N ILE A 95 16.70 9.35 -3.06
CA ILE A 95 15.63 8.38 -3.21
C ILE A 95 14.88 8.67 -4.52
N HIS A 96 14.96 7.73 -5.45
CA HIS A 96 14.22 7.72 -6.70
C HIS A 96 13.24 6.53 -6.79
N THR A 97 13.63 5.42 -6.19
CA THR A 97 12.87 4.17 -6.14
C THR A 97 12.82 3.63 -4.71
N TYR A 98 11.94 2.68 -4.43
CA TYR A 98 11.88 2.04 -3.10
C TYR A 98 13.20 1.33 -2.75
N ILE A 99 13.95 0.87 -3.76
CA ILE A 99 15.24 0.19 -3.58
C ILE A 99 16.28 1.12 -2.98
N ASP A 100 16.24 2.42 -3.32
CA ASP A 100 17.19 3.41 -2.83
C ASP A 100 17.08 3.61 -1.32
N ILE A 101 15.92 3.35 -0.72
CA ILE A 101 15.74 3.35 0.74
C ILE A 101 16.71 2.36 1.40
N TYR A 102 16.91 1.21 0.77
CA TYR A 102 17.80 0.15 1.26
C TYR A 102 19.29 0.38 0.95
N ARG A 103 19.59 1.48 0.26
CA ARG A 103 20.95 1.93 -0.09
C ARG A 103 21.31 3.28 0.54
N LEU A 104 20.51 3.77 1.48
CA LEU A 104 20.73 5.07 2.14
C LEU A 104 22.02 5.12 2.96
N ASP A 105 22.64 4.00 3.27
CA ASP A 105 23.97 3.93 3.89
C ASP A 105 25.06 4.63 3.06
N GLN A 106 24.90 4.70 1.75
CA GLN A 106 25.79 5.44 0.85
C GLN A 106 25.78 6.95 1.14
N HIS A 107 24.71 7.47 1.74
CA HIS A 107 24.52 8.87 2.10
C HIS A 107 24.58 9.14 3.62
N ARG A 108 25.07 8.16 4.40
CA ARG A 108 25.10 8.25 5.88
C ARG A 108 25.71 9.56 6.35
N THR A 109 26.87 9.94 5.81
CA THR A 109 27.61 11.12 6.28
C THR A 109 26.84 12.41 6.10
N GLU A 110 26.10 12.52 5.01
CA GLU A 110 25.27 13.68 4.68
C GLU A 110 23.99 13.66 5.51
N ILE A 111 23.35 12.50 5.68
CA ILE A 111 22.10 12.35 6.44
C ILE A 111 22.32 12.71 7.90
N VAL A 112 23.42 12.25 8.52
CA VAL A 112 23.74 12.58 9.93
C VAL A 112 23.92 14.07 10.14
N ARG A 113 24.36 14.81 9.12
CA ARG A 113 24.56 16.27 9.17
C ARG A 113 23.28 17.07 8.84
N MET A 114 22.20 16.41 8.46
CA MET A 114 20.94 17.10 8.19
C MET A 114 20.34 17.67 9.47
N ASP A 115 19.66 18.81 9.33
CA ASP A 115 18.90 19.40 10.42
C ASP A 115 17.81 18.44 10.93
N GLY A 116 17.80 18.21 12.24
CA GLY A 116 16.94 17.24 12.90
C GLY A 116 17.44 15.80 12.87
N PHE A 117 18.61 15.52 12.26
CA PHE A 117 19.29 14.23 12.28
C PHE A 117 20.58 14.28 13.11
N GLY A 118 21.07 13.12 13.51
CA GLY A 118 22.32 12.88 14.19
C GLY A 118 22.60 11.39 14.20
N GLU A 119 23.73 10.97 14.74
CA GLU A 119 24.16 9.55 14.74
C GLU A 119 23.07 8.62 15.31
N LYS A 120 22.48 8.98 16.46
CA LYS A 120 21.44 8.15 17.08
C LYS A 120 20.18 8.03 16.23
N SER A 121 19.78 9.08 15.53
CA SER A 121 18.61 9.07 14.64
C SER A 121 18.89 8.22 13.41
N TRP A 122 20.11 8.32 12.87
CA TRP A 122 20.57 7.48 11.78
C TRP A 122 20.57 6.00 12.16
N GLU A 123 21.17 5.64 13.30
CA GLU A 123 21.23 4.25 13.76
C GLU A 123 19.81 3.64 13.90
N ARG A 124 18.87 4.39 14.48
CA ARG A 124 17.47 3.94 14.58
C ARG A 124 16.83 3.73 13.22
N LEU A 125 16.98 4.71 12.33
CA LEU A 125 16.46 4.62 10.97
C LEU A 125 17.07 3.43 10.22
N TRP A 126 18.39 3.30 10.24
CA TRP A 126 19.07 2.22 9.54
C TRP A 126 18.68 0.84 10.08
N ASN A 127 18.55 0.70 11.38
CA ASN A 127 18.07 -0.54 12.00
C ASN A 127 16.63 -0.85 11.58
N ALA A 128 15.75 0.16 11.50
CA ALA A 128 14.38 -0.02 11.01
C ALA A 128 14.36 -0.47 9.53
N ILE A 129 15.20 0.15 8.68
CA ILE A 129 15.36 -0.26 7.27
C ILE A 129 15.86 -1.71 7.18
N GLN A 130 16.88 -2.10 7.95
CA GLN A 130 17.40 -3.48 7.91
C GLN A 130 16.36 -4.49 8.44
N LYS A 131 15.61 -4.13 9.49
CA LYS A 131 14.53 -4.96 10.04
C LYS A 131 13.41 -5.19 9.01
N SER A 132 13.05 -4.16 8.23
CA SER A 132 11.98 -4.24 7.23
C SER A 132 12.28 -5.20 6.08
N ARG A 133 13.54 -5.62 5.90
CA ARG A 133 13.90 -6.67 4.93
C ARG A 133 13.25 -8.01 5.27
N ASN A 134 12.96 -8.27 6.55
CA ASN A 134 12.21 -9.44 6.96
C ASN A 134 10.73 -9.07 7.00
N THR A 135 9.99 -9.50 6.00
CA THR A 135 8.59 -9.13 5.80
C THR A 135 7.72 -10.35 5.50
N THR A 136 6.42 -10.15 5.47
CA THR A 136 5.46 -11.19 5.08
C THR A 136 4.91 -10.93 3.70
N PHE A 137 4.33 -11.96 3.09
CA PHE A 137 3.63 -11.86 1.81
C PHE A 137 2.61 -10.71 1.79
N GLU A 138 1.80 -10.59 2.85
CA GLU A 138 0.75 -9.59 2.94
C GLU A 138 1.32 -8.17 2.92
N ARG A 139 2.36 -7.94 3.73
CA ARG A 139 3.02 -6.63 3.83
C ARG A 139 3.71 -6.25 2.53
N TYR A 140 4.33 -7.23 1.89
CA TYR A 140 4.96 -7.03 0.58
C TYR A 140 3.93 -6.61 -0.46
N LEU A 141 2.78 -7.30 -0.58
CA LEU A 141 1.71 -6.92 -1.49
C LEU A 141 1.16 -5.52 -1.21
N ILE A 142 0.92 -5.19 0.07
CA ILE A 142 0.43 -3.87 0.46
C ILE A 142 1.44 -2.78 0.07
N SER A 143 2.73 -3.03 0.23
CA SER A 143 3.77 -2.06 -0.08
C SER A 143 3.90 -1.73 -1.57
N MET A 144 3.43 -2.62 -2.45
CA MET A 144 3.42 -2.41 -3.91
C MET A 144 2.33 -1.45 -4.37
N ASP A 145 1.44 -1.01 -3.49
CA ASP A 145 0.35 -0.06 -3.78
C ASP A 145 -0.55 -0.51 -4.95
N ILE A 146 -0.73 -1.84 -5.10
CA ILE A 146 -1.69 -2.38 -6.07
C ILE A 146 -3.08 -1.89 -5.69
N PRO A 147 -3.82 -1.23 -6.60
CA PRO A 147 -5.10 -0.63 -6.25
C PRO A 147 -6.07 -1.65 -5.62
N MET A 148 -6.68 -1.27 -4.49
CA MET A 148 -7.59 -2.10 -3.68
C MET A 148 -6.95 -3.30 -2.97
N ILE A 149 -5.66 -3.54 -3.07
CA ILE A 149 -4.96 -4.53 -2.25
C ILE A 149 -4.61 -3.91 -0.89
N GLY A 150 -5.49 -4.11 0.07
CA GLY A 150 -5.29 -3.75 1.48
C GLY A 150 -5.13 -4.99 2.37
N ASN A 151 -5.23 -4.79 3.70
CA ASN A 151 -5.04 -5.86 4.68
C ASN A 151 -5.95 -7.08 4.48
N THR A 152 -7.21 -6.88 4.07
CA THR A 152 -8.16 -7.98 3.89
C THR A 152 -7.78 -8.81 2.66
N ASN A 153 -7.63 -8.14 1.51
CA ASN A 153 -7.37 -8.80 0.25
C ASN A 153 -5.99 -9.48 0.22
N SER A 154 -4.96 -8.84 0.80
CA SER A 154 -3.63 -9.45 0.92
C SER A 154 -3.62 -10.72 1.78
N LYS A 155 -4.45 -10.79 2.84
CA LYS A 155 -4.60 -12.01 3.66
C LYS A 155 -5.31 -13.13 2.90
N ILE A 156 -6.33 -12.81 2.11
CA ILE A 156 -7.01 -13.80 1.27
C ILE A 156 -6.01 -14.38 0.26
N LEU A 157 -5.27 -13.51 -0.46
CA LEU A 157 -4.25 -13.94 -1.40
C LEU A 157 -3.14 -14.78 -0.71
N SER A 158 -2.70 -14.36 0.49
CA SER A 158 -1.72 -15.13 1.27
C SER A 158 -2.24 -16.52 1.64
N GLY A 159 -3.52 -16.66 1.92
CA GLY A 159 -4.15 -17.96 2.17
C GLY A 159 -4.16 -18.85 0.94
N VAL A 160 -4.55 -18.30 -0.21
CA VAL A 160 -4.65 -19.01 -1.50
C VAL A 160 -3.29 -19.44 -2.03
N PHE A 161 -2.31 -18.54 -1.97
CA PHE A 161 -0.95 -18.78 -2.49
C PHE A 161 0.06 -19.19 -1.40
N HIS A 162 -0.43 -19.58 -0.22
CA HIS A 162 0.40 -20.07 0.91
C HIS A 162 1.55 -19.15 1.30
N GLY A 163 1.37 -17.83 1.12
CA GLY A 163 2.41 -16.83 1.36
C GLY A 163 3.58 -16.89 0.37
N SER A 164 3.42 -17.54 -0.78
CA SER A 164 4.42 -17.63 -1.83
C SER A 164 4.19 -16.54 -2.88
N LEU A 165 5.12 -15.57 -2.96
CA LEU A 165 5.09 -14.54 -4.01
C LEU A 165 5.27 -15.16 -5.40
N GLU A 166 6.06 -16.22 -5.50
CA GLU A 166 6.31 -16.92 -6.75
C GLU A 166 5.03 -17.57 -7.30
N ASP A 167 4.25 -18.24 -6.42
CA ASP A 167 3.00 -18.88 -6.84
C ASP A 167 1.95 -17.82 -7.22
N PHE A 168 1.90 -16.71 -6.50
CA PHE A 168 1.03 -15.59 -6.83
C PHE A 168 1.40 -14.97 -8.19
N GLU A 169 2.67 -14.65 -8.40
CA GLU A 169 3.17 -14.09 -9.65
C GLU A 169 2.91 -15.02 -10.85
N ASN A 170 3.21 -16.31 -10.69
CA ASN A 170 2.93 -17.31 -11.71
C ASN A 170 1.44 -17.39 -12.05
N ALA A 171 0.57 -17.31 -11.04
CA ALA A 171 -0.88 -17.29 -11.24
C ALA A 171 -1.31 -16.06 -12.04
N VAL A 172 -0.76 -14.86 -11.75
CA VAL A 172 -1.05 -13.63 -12.52
C VAL A 172 -0.65 -13.83 -13.98
N TYR A 173 0.56 -14.31 -14.27
CA TYR A 173 1.04 -14.52 -15.63
C TYR A 173 0.29 -15.63 -16.39
N GLN A 174 -0.27 -16.59 -15.67
CA GLN A 174 -1.13 -17.64 -16.26
C GLN A 174 -2.58 -17.19 -16.47
N GLY A 175 -2.92 -15.94 -16.14
CA GLY A 175 -4.26 -15.40 -16.29
C GLY A 175 -5.27 -15.97 -15.28
N TYR A 176 -4.82 -16.20 -14.04
CA TYR A 176 -5.69 -16.70 -12.97
C TYR A 176 -6.88 -15.76 -12.76
N ASP A 177 -8.08 -16.34 -12.72
CA ASP A 177 -9.31 -15.61 -12.47
C ASP A 177 -9.49 -15.34 -10.97
N PHE A 178 -9.12 -14.12 -10.53
CA PHE A 178 -9.26 -13.72 -9.15
C PHE A 178 -10.73 -13.52 -8.72
N THR A 179 -11.68 -13.40 -9.66
CA THR A 179 -13.11 -13.18 -9.30
C THR A 179 -13.73 -14.37 -8.57
N GLN A 180 -13.11 -15.55 -8.67
CA GLN A 180 -13.54 -16.74 -7.93
C GLN A 180 -13.19 -16.69 -6.42
N LEU A 181 -12.38 -15.71 -5.99
CA LEU A 181 -12.03 -15.54 -4.59
C LEU A 181 -13.09 -14.72 -3.83
N PRO A 182 -13.31 -15.00 -2.53
CA PRO A 182 -14.23 -14.21 -1.72
C PRO A 182 -13.87 -12.72 -1.73
N ASP A 183 -14.85 -11.86 -1.91
CA ASP A 183 -14.71 -10.39 -1.94
C ASP A 183 -13.86 -9.83 -3.10
N PHE A 184 -13.49 -10.65 -4.09
CA PHE A 184 -12.81 -10.23 -5.30
C PHE A 184 -13.79 -10.07 -6.46
N GLY A 185 -14.04 -8.82 -6.86
CA GLY A 185 -14.82 -8.50 -8.06
C GLY A 185 -13.93 -8.20 -9.26
N GLU A 186 -14.55 -7.98 -10.42
CA GLU A 186 -13.90 -7.62 -11.69
C GLU A 186 -12.88 -6.48 -11.54
N THR A 187 -13.21 -5.44 -10.76
CA THR A 187 -12.32 -4.29 -10.55
C THR A 187 -10.99 -4.70 -9.93
N LEU A 188 -11.03 -5.55 -8.90
CA LEU A 188 -9.82 -6.00 -8.22
C LEU A 188 -9.02 -6.97 -9.09
N HIS A 189 -9.72 -7.86 -9.81
CA HIS A 189 -9.11 -8.75 -10.81
C HIS A 189 -8.33 -7.94 -11.84
N ASN A 190 -8.97 -6.94 -12.45
CA ASN A 190 -8.35 -6.08 -13.46
C ASN A 190 -7.16 -5.29 -12.89
N ASN A 191 -7.31 -4.71 -11.71
CA ASN A 191 -6.22 -3.96 -11.05
C ASN A 191 -4.96 -4.81 -10.85
N ILE A 192 -5.11 -6.08 -10.47
CA ILE A 192 -3.97 -6.99 -10.30
C ILE A 192 -3.28 -7.22 -11.64
N HIS A 193 -4.04 -7.60 -12.68
CA HIS A 193 -3.46 -7.89 -13.98
C HIS A 193 -2.86 -6.64 -14.63
N GLU A 194 -3.53 -5.50 -14.58
CA GLU A 194 -3.03 -4.23 -15.13
C GLU A 194 -1.74 -3.78 -14.42
N TRP A 195 -1.65 -3.98 -13.10
CA TRP A 195 -0.45 -3.63 -12.35
C TRP A 195 0.77 -4.44 -12.82
N PHE A 196 0.59 -5.72 -13.13
CA PHE A 196 1.62 -6.61 -13.68
C PHE A 196 1.83 -6.48 -15.19
N CYS A 197 1.12 -5.58 -15.89
CA CYS A 197 1.40 -5.21 -17.27
C CYS A 197 2.36 -3.99 -17.37
N ASP A 198 2.61 -3.30 -16.28
CA ASP A 198 3.49 -2.13 -16.23
C ASP A 198 4.94 -2.56 -15.97
N GLU A 199 5.85 -2.27 -16.91
CA GLU A 199 7.27 -2.67 -16.82
C GLU A 199 7.98 -2.05 -15.62
N GLU A 200 7.63 -0.82 -15.21
CA GLU A 200 8.21 -0.15 -14.05
C GLU A 200 7.80 -0.86 -12.76
N ASN A 201 6.54 -1.25 -12.65
CA ASN A 201 6.05 -2.02 -11.51
C ASN A 201 6.72 -3.39 -11.40
N ILE A 202 6.85 -4.11 -12.52
CA ILE A 202 7.53 -5.41 -12.56
C ILE A 202 9.00 -5.25 -12.14
N PHE A 203 9.69 -4.23 -12.66
CA PHE A 203 11.07 -3.97 -12.28
C PHE A 203 11.22 -3.72 -10.77
N ILE A 204 10.34 -2.91 -10.18
CA ILE A 204 10.35 -2.63 -8.73
C ILE A 204 10.06 -3.91 -7.94
N TRP A 205 9.07 -4.70 -8.37
CA TRP A 205 8.73 -6.00 -7.79
C TRP A 205 9.94 -6.94 -7.73
N ASP A 206 10.60 -7.14 -8.84
CA ASP A 206 11.73 -8.05 -8.94
C ASP A 206 12.95 -7.58 -8.13
N GLU A 207 13.29 -6.31 -8.21
CA GLU A 207 14.44 -5.78 -7.50
C GLU A 207 14.25 -5.79 -5.98
N LEU A 208 13.05 -5.44 -5.49
CA LEU A 208 12.74 -5.52 -4.07
C LEU A 208 12.74 -6.96 -3.57
N ARG A 209 12.17 -7.89 -4.35
CA ARG A 209 12.14 -9.31 -4.00
C ARG A 209 13.55 -9.89 -3.79
N LYS A 210 14.56 -9.42 -4.53
CA LYS A 210 15.96 -9.88 -4.37
C LYS A 210 16.58 -9.51 -3.02
N ILE A 211 16.11 -8.43 -2.41
CA ILE A 211 16.66 -7.88 -1.16
C ILE A 211 15.80 -8.17 0.06
N MET A 212 14.58 -8.70 -0.12
CA MET A 212 13.64 -9.03 0.94
C MET A 212 13.71 -10.50 1.34
N ASN A 213 13.63 -10.75 2.63
CA ASN A 213 13.43 -12.07 3.21
C ASN A 213 11.93 -12.23 3.52
N ILE A 214 11.21 -12.95 2.67
CA ILE A 214 9.77 -13.12 2.83
C ILE A 214 9.52 -14.43 3.56
N GLU A 215 8.91 -14.32 4.73
CA GLU A 215 8.55 -15.48 5.54
C GLU A 215 7.45 -16.27 4.82
N LYS A 216 7.78 -17.51 4.45
CA LYS A 216 6.77 -18.46 3.96
C LYS A 216 5.91 -18.88 5.15
N LYS A 217 4.58 -18.72 5.03
CA LYS A 217 3.67 -19.33 6.02
C LYS A 217 3.80 -20.84 5.91
N VAL A 218 4.40 -21.45 6.92
CA VAL A 218 4.25 -22.89 7.12
C VAL A 218 2.77 -23.09 7.47
N VAL A 219 1.99 -23.59 6.53
CA VAL A 219 0.64 -24.08 6.82
C VAL A 219 0.84 -25.21 7.80
N LYS A 220 0.64 -24.93 9.08
CA LYS A 220 0.45 -26.01 10.03
C LYS A 220 -0.89 -26.63 9.62
N GLU A 221 -0.83 -27.74 8.91
CA GLU A 221 -1.98 -28.63 8.83
C GLU A 221 -2.35 -28.94 10.28
N THR A 222 -3.39 -28.30 10.75
CA THR A 222 -4.01 -28.69 12.01
C THR A 222 -4.55 -30.09 11.69
N PRO A 223 -4.00 -31.16 12.29
CA PRO A 223 -4.56 -32.47 12.05
C PRO A 223 -6.04 -32.34 12.39
N ALA A 224 -6.89 -32.72 11.44
CA ALA A 224 -8.33 -32.79 11.69
C ALA A 224 -8.53 -33.70 12.88
N ASN A 225 -8.71 -33.10 14.05
CA ASN A 225 -8.95 -33.83 15.27
C ASN A 225 -10.37 -34.39 15.14
N GLN A 226 -10.48 -35.62 14.65
CA GLN A 226 -11.75 -36.30 14.40
C GLN A 226 -12.60 -36.46 15.65
N ASP A 227 -12.01 -36.21 16.82
CA ASP A 227 -12.67 -36.32 18.14
C ASP A 227 -13.01 -34.98 18.79
N ASN A 228 -13.03 -33.87 18.03
CA ASN A 228 -13.44 -32.57 18.57
C ASN A 228 -14.98 -32.49 18.63
N PRO A 229 -15.61 -32.56 19.86
CA PRO A 229 -17.07 -32.50 20.01
C PRO A 229 -17.68 -31.15 19.56
N PHE A 230 -16.84 -30.15 19.24
CA PHE A 230 -17.26 -28.82 18.76
C PHE A 230 -16.95 -28.60 17.27
N ALA A 231 -16.57 -29.67 16.53
CA ALA A 231 -16.35 -29.56 15.11
C ALA A 231 -17.65 -29.10 14.40
N GLY A 232 -17.61 -27.94 13.72
CA GLY A 232 -18.76 -27.35 13.04
C GLY A 232 -19.61 -26.39 13.88
N CYS A 233 -19.23 -26.12 15.15
CA CYS A 233 -19.92 -25.14 16.01
C CYS A 233 -19.21 -23.77 15.98
N THR A 234 -19.99 -22.70 15.80
CA THR A 234 -19.51 -21.32 16.01
C THR A 234 -19.73 -20.95 17.48
N ILE A 235 -18.65 -20.70 18.21
CA ILE A 235 -18.72 -20.22 19.60
C ILE A 235 -18.70 -18.71 19.57
N VAL A 236 -19.76 -18.06 20.05
CA VAL A 236 -19.82 -16.62 20.27
C VAL A 236 -19.42 -16.37 21.72
N VAL A 237 -18.36 -15.59 21.91
CA VAL A 237 -17.88 -15.15 23.24
C VAL A 237 -18.27 -13.71 23.46
#